data_0556f84ff4e1cfdae3f295054f30dd63
#
_entry.id   0556f84ff4e1cfdae3f295054f30dd63
#
_cell.length_a   1.000
_cell.length_b   1.000
_cell.length_c   1.000
_cell.angle_alpha   90.00
_cell.angle_beta   90.00
_cell.angle_gamma   90.00
#
_symmetry.space_group_name_H-M   'P 1'
#
loop_
_entity.id
_entity.type
_entity.pdbx_description
1 polymer ?
#
loop_
_entity_poly.entity_id
_entity_poly.type
_entity_poly.pdbx_seq_one_letter_code
_entity_poly.pdbx_strand_id
1 'polypeptide(L)'
;MSRKESINQRIIVTFISVTSIVLIFLGSIMTILFNKNYHSTKLSNLEKQMGIIENSINNYLNQQDGSYSQLKEIIKMACISTNTEAIITDRLGYVYLVNGEDYQNLMYSKIKLNTESLSSNIEFKKEVFKVDNASIKGYVKAIYEDGEIDGYMIMVMQNESERNFNMFIIWITVIIEIIISAIVIKIVTNQIIISPINNINNVAKRLAKGEVEKRVVVNCNNEIGELAESFNMMAECLEKSDTKRREFISNVSHELRSPITSIKGFIGGILDGVIPRDRENYYLKIVYDEVDRLARLVNDLLDMSAMESGKFNLAITEFDINQVISLCILNLEHKIQEKGLNVKATFHNNRAYVLGDRDRIIQVVTNIIENSIKYSNDDGEIKIDVYSKGEKIYVDIFNSGESIEEKELNKIWDRFYKSDKSRTNKLSTGLGLPIVRSILSQHNEDIWVKNIEGKGVSFIFTLKKSH
;
A
#
# COMPACT_ATOMS: atom_id res chain seq x y z
N MET A 1 14.28 -4.33 28.32
CA MET A 1 13.27 -4.07 27.24
C MET A 1 13.95 -3.36 26.09
N SER A 2 14.30 -4.06 25.02
CA SER A 2 14.86 -3.44 23.82
C SER A 2 13.76 -2.57 23.20
N ARG A 3 14.02 -1.29 23.09
CA ARG A 3 13.15 -0.35 22.34
C ARG A 3 13.08 -0.90 20.91
N LYS A 4 11.95 -1.45 20.50
CA LYS A 4 11.74 -1.80 19.08
C LYS A 4 11.94 -0.53 18.27
N GLU A 5 13.08 -0.42 17.62
CA GLU A 5 13.33 0.67 16.68
C GLU A 5 12.19 0.69 15.67
N SER A 6 11.55 1.82 15.55
CA SER A 6 10.46 2.01 14.59
C SER A 6 11.01 1.71 13.18
N ILE A 7 10.26 0.95 12.38
CA ILE A 7 10.58 0.69 10.96
C ILE A 7 10.94 2.00 10.26
N ASN A 8 10.27 3.09 10.61
CA ASN A 8 10.52 4.43 10.12
C ASN A 8 11.96 4.91 10.38
N GLN A 9 12.49 4.68 11.59
CA GLN A 9 13.88 5.05 11.93
C GLN A 9 14.86 4.21 11.13
N ARG A 10 14.61 2.92 10.96
CA ARG A 10 15.48 2.05 10.18
C ARG A 10 15.56 2.47 8.72
N ILE A 11 14.44 2.78 8.08
CA ILE A 11 14.40 3.24 6.69
C ILE A 11 15.22 4.52 6.54
N ILE A 12 14.98 5.54 7.37
CA ILE A 12 15.70 6.83 7.31
C ILE A 12 17.19 6.62 7.54
N VAL A 13 17.57 5.86 8.57
CA VAL A 13 18.98 5.59 8.89
C VAL A 13 19.68 4.85 7.74
N THR A 14 19.01 3.85 7.14
CA THR A 14 19.57 3.11 6.01
C THR A 14 19.83 4.03 4.82
N PHE A 15 18.86 4.88 4.42
CA PHE A 15 19.05 5.82 3.32
C PHE A 15 20.17 6.82 3.60
N ILE A 16 20.22 7.39 4.81
CA ILE A 16 21.28 8.33 5.20
C ILE A 16 22.64 7.63 5.19
N SER A 17 22.74 6.39 5.69
CA SER A 17 23.98 5.63 5.71
C SER A 17 24.50 5.36 4.30
N VAL A 18 23.63 4.90 3.40
CA VAL A 18 24.01 4.61 2.01
C VAL A 18 24.47 5.88 1.29
N THR A 19 23.72 6.97 1.40
CA THR A 19 24.10 8.25 0.77
C THR A 19 25.40 8.81 1.34
N SER A 20 25.60 8.70 2.66
CA SER A 20 26.86 9.13 3.30
C SER A 20 28.06 8.34 2.82
N ILE A 21 27.94 7.01 2.68
CA ILE A 21 29.02 6.15 2.15
C ILE A 21 29.36 6.56 0.71
N VAL A 22 28.36 6.80 -0.13
CA VAL A 22 28.58 7.25 -1.52
C VAL A 22 29.28 8.60 -1.58
N LEU A 23 28.86 9.58 -0.78
CA LEU A 23 29.46 10.91 -0.74
C LEU A 23 30.92 10.88 -0.22
N ILE A 24 31.19 10.08 0.82
CA ILE A 24 32.56 9.88 1.32
C ILE A 24 33.43 9.23 0.25
N PHE A 25 32.91 8.24 -0.47
CA PHE A 25 33.66 7.60 -1.56
C PHE A 25 33.96 8.57 -2.69
N LEU A 26 33.00 9.39 -3.11
CA LEU A 26 33.20 10.44 -4.12
C LEU A 26 34.20 11.48 -3.65
N GLY A 27 34.14 11.95 -2.40
CA GLY A 27 35.09 12.86 -1.80
C GLY A 27 36.52 12.28 -1.78
N SER A 28 36.63 10.99 -1.50
CA SER A 28 37.93 10.29 -1.54
C SER A 28 38.54 10.24 -2.96
N ILE A 29 37.70 9.91 -3.96
CA ILE A 29 38.11 9.92 -5.38
C ILE A 29 38.57 11.35 -5.77
N MET A 30 37.75 12.35 -5.43
CA MET A 30 38.05 13.75 -5.72
C MET A 30 39.39 14.19 -5.11
N THR A 31 39.63 13.77 -3.86
CA THR A 31 40.91 14.04 -3.18
C THR A 31 42.10 13.40 -3.90
N ILE A 32 41.96 12.15 -4.37
CA ILE A 32 43.01 11.43 -5.10
C ILE A 32 43.28 12.12 -6.45
N LEU A 33 42.22 12.44 -7.20
CA LEU A 33 42.33 13.12 -8.50
C LEU A 33 42.96 14.52 -8.36
N PHE A 34 42.50 15.29 -7.36
CA PHE A 34 43.05 16.60 -7.06
C PHE A 34 44.54 16.51 -6.74
N ASN A 35 44.92 15.58 -5.86
CA ASN A 35 46.30 15.42 -5.46
C ASN A 35 47.21 15.04 -6.65
N LYS A 36 46.74 14.11 -7.51
CA LYS A 36 47.47 13.71 -8.73
C LYS A 36 47.61 14.89 -9.70
N ASN A 37 46.54 15.64 -9.95
CA ASN A 37 46.54 16.77 -10.86
C ASN A 37 47.40 17.93 -10.32
N TYR A 38 47.28 18.22 -9.02
CA TYR A 38 48.09 19.24 -8.34
C TYR A 38 49.61 18.96 -8.48
N HIS A 39 50.03 17.71 -8.21
CA HIS A 39 51.41 17.31 -8.37
C HIS A 39 51.89 17.43 -9.83
N SER A 40 51.12 16.94 -10.79
CA SER A 40 51.48 16.99 -12.20
C SER A 40 51.63 18.43 -12.71
N THR A 41 50.67 19.30 -12.40
CA THR A 41 50.70 20.70 -12.81
C THR A 41 51.86 21.46 -12.15
N LYS A 42 52.09 21.22 -10.85
CA LYS A 42 53.17 21.86 -10.12
C LYS A 42 54.53 21.46 -10.64
N LEU A 43 54.72 20.16 -10.95
CA LEU A 43 55.97 19.67 -11.54
C LEU A 43 56.23 20.29 -12.92
N SER A 44 55.24 20.31 -13.80
CA SER A 44 55.37 20.92 -15.13
C SER A 44 55.71 22.42 -15.07
N ASN A 45 55.11 23.14 -14.12
CA ASN A 45 55.40 24.56 -13.91
C ASN A 45 56.82 24.78 -13.37
N LEU A 46 57.27 23.94 -12.41
CA LEU A 46 58.64 23.99 -11.89
C LEU A 46 59.67 23.74 -12.99
N GLU A 47 59.45 22.72 -13.81
CA GLU A 47 60.35 22.36 -14.91
C GLU A 47 60.51 23.52 -15.92
N LYS A 48 59.39 24.16 -16.30
CA LYS A 48 59.41 25.36 -17.16
C LYS A 48 60.22 26.51 -16.54
N GLN A 49 60.00 26.80 -15.26
CA GLN A 49 60.69 27.90 -14.58
C GLN A 49 62.17 27.60 -14.38
N MET A 50 62.53 26.35 -14.07
CA MET A 50 63.92 25.93 -14.01
C MET A 50 64.67 26.10 -15.37
N GLY A 51 63.93 25.79 -16.47
CA GLY A 51 64.46 26.05 -17.82
C GLY A 51 64.69 27.52 -18.11
N ILE A 52 63.83 28.42 -17.64
CA ILE A 52 64.00 29.87 -17.79
C ILE A 52 65.22 30.35 -16.96
N ILE A 53 65.37 29.88 -15.72
CA ILE A 53 66.50 30.24 -14.87
C ILE A 53 67.78 29.73 -15.47
N GLU A 54 67.83 28.48 -15.93
CA GLU A 54 69.01 27.88 -16.58
C GLU A 54 69.48 28.71 -17.79
N ASN A 55 68.51 29.01 -18.71
CA ASN A 55 68.84 29.87 -19.85
C ASN A 55 69.34 31.26 -19.44
N SER A 56 68.80 31.81 -18.35
CA SER A 56 69.25 33.11 -17.86
C SER A 56 70.60 33.06 -17.22
N ILE A 57 70.99 31.97 -16.53
CA ILE A 57 72.32 31.74 -15.98
C ILE A 57 73.35 31.58 -17.14
N ASN A 58 73.04 30.77 -18.14
CA ASN A 58 73.87 30.54 -19.29
C ASN A 58 74.09 31.84 -20.09
N ASN A 59 73.06 32.66 -20.26
CA ASN A 59 73.21 33.97 -20.92
C ASN A 59 74.05 34.93 -20.09
N TYR A 60 73.98 34.88 -18.78
CA TYR A 60 74.80 35.70 -17.88
C TYR A 60 76.25 35.29 -17.94
N LEU A 61 76.56 33.99 -17.94
CA LEU A 61 77.92 33.45 -18.03
C LEU A 61 78.58 33.72 -19.37
N ASN A 62 77.85 33.65 -20.48
CA ASN A 62 78.33 33.84 -21.85
C ASN A 62 78.43 35.31 -22.30
N GLN A 63 77.69 36.22 -21.69
CA GLN A 63 77.68 37.64 -22.03
C GLN A 63 78.50 38.43 -21.01
N GLN A 64 79.65 39.03 -21.46
CA GLN A 64 80.46 39.89 -20.61
C GLN A 64 79.83 41.15 -20.05
N ASP A 65 78.54 41.42 -20.42
CA ASP A 65 77.74 42.58 -20.03
C ASP A 65 76.40 42.24 -19.30
N GLY A 66 76.17 41.00 -18.85
CA GLY A 66 74.97 40.62 -18.08
C GLY A 66 74.99 41.24 -16.67
N SER A 67 73.91 42.00 -16.31
CA SER A 67 73.82 42.56 -14.96
C SER A 67 73.35 41.48 -13.97
N TYR A 68 74.17 41.23 -12.93
CA TYR A 68 73.80 40.32 -11.81
C TYR A 68 72.42 40.64 -11.19
N SER A 69 72.11 41.97 -11.20
CA SER A 69 70.78 42.38 -10.70
C SER A 69 69.63 41.86 -11.54
N GLN A 70 69.74 41.74 -12.88
CA GLN A 70 68.73 41.21 -13.78
C GLN A 70 68.57 39.70 -13.58
N LEU A 71 69.65 38.94 -13.45
CA LEU A 71 69.60 37.52 -13.14
C LEU A 71 68.87 37.27 -11.82
N LYS A 72 69.19 38.02 -10.78
CA LYS A 72 68.49 37.91 -9.48
C LYS A 72 67.01 38.22 -9.56
N GLU A 73 66.59 39.18 -10.40
CA GLU A 73 65.17 39.53 -10.60
C GLU A 73 64.41 38.45 -11.35
N ILE A 74 65.01 37.85 -12.38
CA ILE A 74 64.40 36.72 -13.11
C ILE A 74 64.22 35.51 -12.19
N ILE A 75 65.20 35.14 -11.41
CA ILE A 75 65.12 34.07 -10.41
C ILE A 75 64.07 34.36 -9.40
N LYS A 76 64.02 35.62 -8.91
CA LYS A 76 62.94 36.05 -7.98
C LYS A 76 61.51 35.89 -8.57
N MET A 77 61.30 36.32 -9.81
CA MET A 77 59.98 36.18 -10.50
C MET A 77 59.64 34.72 -10.71
N ALA A 78 60.54 33.89 -11.14
CA ALA A 78 60.38 32.46 -11.30
C ALA A 78 60.01 31.76 -9.98
N CYS A 79 60.68 32.11 -8.90
CA CYS A 79 60.41 31.59 -7.56
C CYS A 79 59.01 32.01 -7.03
N ILE A 80 58.64 33.28 -7.25
CA ILE A 80 57.27 33.78 -6.88
C ILE A 80 56.21 33.02 -7.64
N SER A 81 56.37 32.80 -8.95
CA SER A 81 55.36 32.11 -9.80
C SER A 81 55.12 30.66 -9.42
N THR A 82 56.12 29.98 -8.80
CA THR A 82 56.03 28.57 -8.41
C THR A 82 55.90 28.37 -6.90
N ASN A 83 55.88 29.46 -6.13
CA ASN A 83 55.89 29.45 -4.67
C ASN A 83 57.03 28.57 -4.12
N THR A 84 58.26 28.85 -4.60
CA THR A 84 59.46 28.11 -4.25
C THR A 84 60.57 29.07 -3.92
N GLU A 85 61.65 28.57 -3.30
CA GLU A 85 62.90 29.28 -3.14
C GLU A 85 63.97 28.56 -3.94
N ALA A 86 64.89 29.33 -4.57
CA ALA A 86 65.94 28.77 -5.37
C ALA A 86 67.26 28.86 -4.66
N ILE A 87 68.03 27.78 -4.71
CA ILE A 87 69.39 27.69 -4.27
C ILE A 87 70.23 27.24 -5.47
N ILE A 88 71.28 27.99 -5.82
CA ILE A 88 72.15 27.66 -6.93
C ILE A 88 73.55 27.38 -6.36
N THR A 89 74.09 26.24 -6.78
CA THR A 89 75.42 25.75 -6.31
C THR A 89 76.38 25.59 -7.49
N ASP A 90 77.66 25.59 -7.22
CA ASP A 90 78.69 25.13 -8.16
C ASP A 90 78.67 23.59 -8.29
N ARG A 91 79.58 23.07 -9.16
CA ARG A 91 79.75 21.62 -9.39
C ARG A 91 80.23 20.85 -8.15
N LEU A 92 80.83 21.53 -7.16
CA LEU A 92 81.21 20.93 -5.89
C LEU A 92 80.21 21.01 -4.79
N GLY A 93 79.08 21.70 -5.05
CA GLY A 93 77.93 21.88 -4.13
C GLY A 93 78.07 23.11 -3.23
N TYR A 94 78.94 24.06 -3.51
CA TYR A 94 79.01 25.31 -2.77
C TYR A 94 77.95 26.28 -3.26
N VAL A 95 77.16 26.84 -2.35
CA VAL A 95 76.04 27.75 -2.63
C VAL A 95 76.62 29.14 -2.96
N TYR A 96 76.31 29.67 -4.14
CA TYR A 96 76.71 31.01 -4.55
C TYR A 96 75.51 31.95 -4.78
N LEU A 97 74.29 31.45 -4.90
CA LEU A 97 73.12 32.29 -4.98
C LEU A 97 71.98 31.64 -4.25
N VAL A 98 71.27 32.43 -3.45
CA VAL A 98 70.00 32.04 -2.76
C VAL A 98 68.98 33.11 -3.03
N ASN A 99 67.80 32.68 -3.45
CA ASN A 99 66.63 33.54 -3.52
C ASN A 99 65.59 32.99 -2.55
N GLY A 100 65.50 33.58 -1.36
CA GLY A 100 64.60 33.23 -0.27
C GLY A 100 65.18 33.68 1.06
N GLU A 101 64.34 34.17 1.96
CA GLU A 101 64.78 34.65 3.28
C GLU A 101 65.18 33.50 4.20
N ASP A 102 64.49 32.35 4.07
CA ASP A 102 64.69 31.20 4.96
C ASP A 102 66.02 30.48 4.77
N TYR A 103 66.65 30.62 3.60
CA TYR A 103 67.92 29.92 3.26
C TYR A 103 69.12 30.82 3.03
N GLN A 104 69.05 32.10 3.37
CA GLN A 104 70.19 33.03 3.23
C GLN A 104 71.43 32.62 4.05
N ASN A 105 71.19 31.94 5.17
CA ASN A 105 72.27 31.39 6.01
C ASN A 105 73.06 30.28 5.31
N LEU A 106 72.58 29.73 4.18
CA LEU A 106 73.29 28.71 3.39
C LEU A 106 74.31 29.30 2.40
N MET A 107 74.33 30.60 2.24
CA MET A 107 75.27 31.25 1.36
C MET A 107 76.71 30.85 1.71
N TYR A 108 77.48 30.41 0.72
CA TYR A 108 78.87 29.92 0.85
C TYR A 108 78.99 28.60 1.64
N SER A 109 77.92 27.97 2.06
CA SER A 109 77.91 26.62 2.66
C SER A 109 77.99 25.54 1.59
N LYS A 110 78.47 24.34 1.97
CA LYS A 110 78.44 23.17 1.06
C LYS A 110 77.25 22.26 1.28
N ILE A 111 76.47 22.07 0.25
CA ILE A 111 75.35 21.11 0.23
C ILE A 111 75.87 19.78 -0.30
N LYS A 112 75.61 18.66 0.42
CA LYS A 112 75.94 17.33 -0.09
C LYS A 112 74.83 16.92 -1.07
N LEU A 113 75.23 16.96 -2.37
CA LEU A 113 74.34 16.46 -3.45
C LEU A 113 74.70 14.99 -3.74
N ASN A 114 73.75 14.16 -4.02
CA ASN A 114 74.01 12.81 -4.48
C ASN A 114 74.23 12.82 -5.99
N THR A 115 75.43 13.18 -6.40
CA THR A 115 75.84 13.44 -7.78
C THR A 115 75.76 12.21 -8.68
N GLU A 116 75.79 10.96 -8.13
CA GLU A 116 75.72 9.74 -8.91
C GLU A 116 74.30 9.54 -9.52
N SER A 117 73.26 10.07 -8.88
CA SER A 117 71.93 10.00 -9.37
C SER A 117 71.55 11.11 -10.38
N LEU A 118 72.40 12.14 -10.51
CA LEU A 118 72.12 13.34 -11.32
C LEU A 118 72.91 13.35 -12.64
N SER A 119 73.85 12.40 -12.81
CA SER A 119 74.77 12.36 -13.98
C SER A 119 74.18 11.68 -15.24
N SER A 120 73.03 11.13 -15.22
CA SER A 120 72.35 10.54 -16.39
C SER A 120 71.19 11.38 -16.85
N ASN A 121 71.41 12.15 -17.91
CA ASN A 121 70.42 12.82 -18.74
C ASN A 121 69.13 13.33 -18.06
N ILE A 122 69.13 14.68 -17.87
CA ILE A 122 67.85 15.47 -17.89
C ILE A 122 66.74 14.92 -16.99
N GLU A 123 67.00 14.58 -15.76
CA GLU A 123 65.83 14.29 -14.90
C GLU A 123 65.80 15.16 -13.64
N PHE A 124 64.83 15.97 -13.63
CA PHE A 124 64.25 16.70 -12.54
C PHE A 124 63.83 15.72 -11.42
N LYS A 125 64.60 15.68 -10.33
CA LYS A 125 64.44 14.69 -9.28
C LYS A 125 64.13 15.35 -7.93
N LYS A 126 63.16 14.80 -7.22
CA LYS A 126 62.85 15.20 -5.85
C LYS A 126 63.89 14.57 -4.90
N GLU A 127 64.72 15.37 -4.25
CA GLU A 127 65.71 14.89 -3.30
C GLU A 127 65.59 15.57 -1.93
N VAL A 128 66.13 14.90 -0.93
CA VAL A 128 66.24 15.42 0.43
C VAL A 128 67.70 15.74 0.71
N PHE A 129 67.97 17.01 0.85
CA PHE A 129 69.33 17.52 1.10
C PHE A 129 69.59 17.65 2.60
N LYS A 130 70.77 17.28 3.04
CA LYS A 130 71.14 17.51 4.40
C LYS A 130 72.15 18.69 4.38
N VAL A 131 71.76 19.74 5.07
CA VAL A 131 72.63 20.89 5.31
C VAL A 131 72.69 21.07 6.83
N ASP A 132 73.89 20.89 7.40
CA ASP A 132 74.08 20.80 8.86
C ASP A 132 73.16 19.78 9.50
N ASN A 133 72.22 20.17 10.34
CA ASN A 133 71.19 19.30 10.98
C ASN A 133 69.83 19.39 10.36
N ALA A 134 69.66 20.17 9.30
CA ALA A 134 68.34 20.34 8.63
C ALA A 134 68.25 19.48 7.37
N SER A 135 67.04 18.86 7.13
CA SER A 135 66.78 18.19 5.87
C SER A 135 65.82 19.04 5.03
N ILE A 136 66.31 19.47 3.88
CA ILE A 136 65.61 20.30 2.91
C ILE A 136 65.07 19.40 1.81
N LYS A 137 63.76 19.49 1.50
CA LYS A 137 63.18 18.80 0.38
C LYS A 137 63.03 19.75 -0.80
N GLY A 138 63.70 19.44 -1.90
CA GLY A 138 63.65 20.25 -3.09
C GLY A 138 63.74 19.44 -4.38
N TYR A 139 63.59 20.12 -5.49
CA TYR A 139 63.80 19.58 -6.82
C TYR A 139 65.17 20.10 -7.35
N VAL A 140 65.97 19.19 -7.90
CA VAL A 140 67.32 19.48 -8.40
C VAL A 140 67.31 19.34 -9.90
N LYS A 141 67.99 20.28 -10.56
CA LYS A 141 68.42 20.22 -11.97
C LYS A 141 69.81 20.59 -12.13
N ALA A 142 70.58 19.83 -12.90
CA ALA A 142 71.98 20.20 -13.25
C ALA A 142 71.97 21.37 -14.26
N ILE A 143 72.89 22.29 -14.11
CA ILE A 143 73.15 23.41 -15.02
C ILE A 143 74.37 22.98 -15.89
N TYR A 144 74.18 23.04 -17.21
CA TYR A 144 75.25 22.64 -18.16
C TYR A 144 75.81 23.85 -18.86
N GLU A 145 77.15 23.89 -18.97
CA GLU A 145 77.91 24.80 -19.80
C GLU A 145 78.83 23.98 -20.70
N ASP A 146 78.79 24.21 -22.02
CA ASP A 146 79.56 23.48 -23.05
C ASP A 146 79.48 21.93 -22.96
N GLY A 147 78.38 21.39 -22.43
CA GLY A 147 78.15 19.94 -22.30
C GLY A 147 78.66 19.30 -21.00
N GLU A 148 79.31 20.07 -20.15
CA GLU A 148 79.77 19.68 -18.81
C GLU A 148 78.83 20.28 -17.74
N ILE A 149 78.72 19.61 -16.56
CA ILE A 149 78.00 20.13 -15.43
C ILE A 149 78.81 21.26 -14.78
N ASP A 150 78.26 22.47 -14.83
CA ASP A 150 78.82 23.63 -14.18
C ASP A 150 78.29 23.85 -12.77
N GLY A 151 77.02 23.47 -12.52
CA GLY A 151 76.39 23.63 -11.21
C GLY A 151 75.08 22.90 -11.07
N TYR A 152 74.43 23.15 -9.95
CA TYR A 152 73.08 22.59 -9.67
C TYR A 152 72.17 23.70 -9.19
N MET A 153 70.90 23.63 -9.70
CA MET A 153 69.80 24.45 -9.26
C MET A 153 68.89 23.63 -8.40
N ILE A 154 68.57 24.06 -7.19
CA ILE A 154 67.68 23.42 -6.23
C ILE A 154 66.50 24.35 -6.01
N MET A 155 65.32 23.92 -6.35
CA MET A 155 64.12 24.63 -6.00
C MET A 155 63.41 23.97 -4.79
N VAL A 156 63.42 24.72 -3.69
CA VAL A 156 62.86 24.30 -2.41
C VAL A 156 61.41 24.72 -2.36
N MET A 157 60.53 23.78 -2.10
CA MET A 157 59.08 24.08 -2.01
C MET A 157 58.74 24.74 -0.69
N GLN A 158 58.25 25.94 -0.74
CA GLN A 158 57.58 26.55 0.41
C GLN A 158 56.31 25.78 0.76
N ASN A 159 55.83 25.97 1.96
CA ASN A 159 54.81 25.26 2.67
C ASN A 159 53.62 24.80 1.79
N GLU A 160 53.18 23.53 1.92
CA GLU A 160 52.05 22.93 1.17
C GLU A 160 50.66 23.45 1.69
N SER A 161 50.62 24.66 2.25
CA SER A 161 49.44 25.24 2.85
C SER A 161 48.24 25.34 1.89
N GLU A 162 48.46 25.70 0.62
CA GLU A 162 47.42 25.81 -0.41
C GLU A 162 46.78 24.44 -0.74
N ARG A 163 47.62 23.40 -0.82
CA ARG A 163 47.12 22.04 -1.04
C ARG A 163 46.24 21.60 0.11
N ASN A 164 46.69 21.82 1.35
CA ASN A 164 45.99 21.45 2.55
C ASN A 164 44.66 22.23 2.69
N PHE A 165 44.66 23.51 2.33
CA PHE A 165 43.49 24.35 2.32
C PHE A 165 42.43 23.86 1.28
N ASN A 166 42.85 23.53 0.07
CA ASN A 166 41.96 23.01 -0.96
C ASN A 166 41.39 21.63 -0.58
N MET A 167 42.20 20.75 0.03
CA MET A 167 41.69 19.49 0.56
C MET A 167 40.73 19.71 1.70
N PHE A 168 40.93 20.67 2.58
CA PHE A 168 39.99 21.04 3.62
C PHE A 168 38.63 21.49 3.04
N ILE A 169 38.68 22.32 1.97
CA ILE A 169 37.43 22.74 1.27
C ILE A 169 36.66 21.53 0.73
N ILE A 170 37.35 20.58 0.08
CA ILE A 170 36.69 19.35 -0.44
C ILE A 170 35.96 18.61 0.67
N TRP A 171 36.60 18.40 1.82
CA TRP A 171 35.96 17.66 2.91
C TRP A 171 34.87 18.43 3.63
N ILE A 172 34.96 19.75 3.73
CA ILE A 172 33.89 20.57 4.32
C ILE A 172 32.64 20.59 3.42
N THR A 173 32.82 20.60 2.08
CA THR A 173 31.70 20.50 1.15
C THR A 173 31.03 19.14 1.25
N VAL A 174 31.77 18.04 1.34
CA VAL A 174 31.23 16.69 1.55
C VAL A 174 30.40 16.61 2.85
N ILE A 175 30.88 17.20 3.95
CA ILE A 175 30.12 17.22 5.21
C ILE A 175 28.82 18.01 5.06
N ILE A 176 28.86 19.17 4.41
CA ILE A 176 27.66 19.99 4.17
C ILE A 176 26.65 19.22 3.32
N GLU A 177 27.09 18.54 2.25
CA GLU A 177 26.22 17.72 1.40
C GLU A 177 25.58 16.55 2.17
N ILE A 178 26.32 15.89 3.07
CA ILE A 178 25.78 14.84 3.95
C ILE A 178 24.67 15.40 4.85
N ILE A 179 24.87 16.56 5.44
CA ILE A 179 23.85 17.19 6.30
C ILE A 179 22.62 17.57 5.52
N ILE A 180 22.79 18.21 4.36
CA ILE A 180 21.66 18.61 3.50
C ILE A 180 20.88 17.38 3.03
N SER A 181 21.59 16.35 2.53
CA SER A 181 20.95 15.11 2.07
C SER A 181 20.18 14.42 3.19
N ALA A 182 20.70 14.37 4.42
CA ALA A 182 20.04 13.80 5.56
C ALA A 182 18.73 14.54 5.91
N ILE A 183 18.74 15.87 5.85
CA ILE A 183 17.52 16.69 6.08
C ILE A 183 16.48 16.41 4.99
N VAL A 184 16.89 16.43 3.71
CA VAL A 184 16.00 16.20 2.57
C VAL A 184 15.39 14.79 2.64
N ILE A 185 16.21 13.76 2.86
CA ILE A 185 15.76 12.38 3.00
C ILE A 185 14.71 12.25 4.12
N LYS A 186 14.98 12.86 5.29
CA LYS A 186 14.06 12.84 6.42
C LYS A 186 12.71 13.46 6.07
N ILE A 187 12.69 14.63 5.42
CA ILE A 187 11.46 15.33 5.05
C ILE A 187 10.68 14.53 4.00
N VAL A 188 11.34 14.12 2.92
CA VAL A 188 10.73 13.40 1.80
C VAL A 188 10.16 12.05 2.27
N THR A 189 10.94 11.26 3.01
CA THR A 189 10.49 9.96 3.52
C THR A 189 9.31 10.11 4.47
N ASN A 190 9.34 11.14 5.33
CA ASN A 190 8.22 11.39 6.25
C ASN A 190 6.91 11.75 5.51
N GLN A 191 6.98 12.59 4.48
CA GLN A 191 5.81 13.04 3.73
C GLN A 191 5.25 11.95 2.81
N ILE A 192 6.13 11.26 2.07
CA ILE A 192 5.71 10.33 1.00
C ILE A 192 5.36 8.95 1.56
N ILE A 193 6.03 8.49 2.61
CA ILE A 193 5.91 7.11 3.10
C ILE A 193 5.29 7.06 4.50
N ILE A 194 5.89 7.77 5.47
CA ILE A 194 5.58 7.57 6.88
C ILE A 194 4.20 8.13 7.24
N SER A 195 3.91 9.36 6.84
CA SER A 195 2.65 10.03 7.15
C SER A 195 1.43 9.30 6.56
N PRO A 196 1.40 8.91 5.27
CA PRO A 196 0.31 8.13 4.71
C PRO A 196 0.09 6.78 5.40
N ILE A 197 1.15 6.02 5.68
CA ILE A 197 1.05 4.73 6.38
C ILE A 197 0.50 4.90 7.80
N ASN A 198 0.92 5.94 8.51
CA ASN A 198 0.37 6.25 9.83
C ASN A 198 -1.12 6.61 9.77
N ASN A 199 -1.56 7.32 8.74
CA ASN A 199 -2.97 7.63 8.52
C ASN A 199 -3.79 6.36 8.31
N ILE A 200 -3.34 5.44 7.44
CA ILE A 200 -3.99 4.14 7.25
C ILE A 200 -4.07 3.38 8.58
N ASN A 201 -2.96 3.28 9.32
CA ASN A 201 -2.91 2.58 10.60
C ASN A 201 -3.85 3.20 11.66
N ASN A 202 -3.95 4.52 11.70
CA ASN A 202 -4.84 5.21 12.63
C ASN A 202 -6.32 4.95 12.29
N VAL A 203 -6.69 5.00 11.00
CA VAL A 203 -8.06 4.67 10.58
C VAL A 203 -8.37 3.20 10.82
N ALA A 204 -7.40 2.29 10.55
CA ALA A 204 -7.55 0.86 10.86
C ALA A 204 -7.84 0.61 12.35
N LYS A 205 -7.12 1.30 13.26
CA LYS A 205 -7.37 1.22 14.70
C LYS A 205 -8.74 1.74 15.11
N ARG A 206 -9.24 2.78 14.44
CA ARG A 206 -10.58 3.34 14.70
C ARG A 206 -11.66 2.39 14.17
N LEU A 207 -11.45 1.82 12.98
CA LEU A 207 -12.34 0.81 12.41
C LEU A 207 -12.47 -0.41 13.34
N ALA A 208 -11.35 -0.88 13.91
CA ALA A 208 -11.33 -1.98 14.89
C ALA A 208 -12.09 -1.65 16.19
N LYS A 209 -12.30 -0.36 16.51
CA LYS A 209 -13.13 0.09 17.64
C LYS A 209 -14.61 0.28 17.28
N GLY A 210 -15.01 -0.04 16.03
CA GLY A 210 -16.40 0.08 15.56
C GLY A 210 -16.74 1.42 14.89
N GLU A 211 -15.76 2.30 14.64
CA GLU A 211 -15.97 3.56 13.91
C GLU A 211 -15.91 3.30 12.39
N VAL A 212 -16.88 2.54 11.86
CA VAL A 212 -16.87 2.04 10.48
C VAL A 212 -17.06 3.10 9.39
N GLU A 213 -17.48 4.31 9.75
CA GLU A 213 -17.70 5.43 8.82
C GLU A 213 -16.40 6.15 8.42
N LYS A 214 -15.29 5.87 9.09
CA LYS A 214 -14.03 6.56 8.83
C LYS A 214 -13.34 6.04 7.59
N ARG A 215 -12.76 6.98 6.81
CA ARG A 215 -12.02 6.69 5.59
C ARG A 215 -10.63 7.28 5.65
N VAL A 216 -9.72 6.64 4.92
CA VAL A 216 -8.36 7.15 4.72
C VAL A 216 -8.39 8.16 3.59
N VAL A 217 -7.90 9.37 3.87
CA VAL A 217 -7.67 10.39 2.83
C VAL A 217 -6.18 10.35 2.49
N VAL A 218 -5.85 9.82 1.33
CA VAL A 218 -4.48 9.76 0.80
C VAL A 218 -4.49 10.28 -0.63
N ASN A 219 -3.81 11.40 -0.85
CA ASN A 219 -3.69 12.03 -2.17
C ASN A 219 -2.33 11.65 -2.80
N CYS A 220 -2.09 10.37 -3.04
CA CYS A 220 -0.90 9.89 -3.74
C CYS A 220 -1.27 8.87 -4.81
N ASN A 221 -0.64 9.04 -5.99
CA ASN A 221 -0.80 8.15 -7.13
C ASN A 221 0.35 7.13 -7.16
N ASN A 222 0.49 6.34 -6.10
CA ASN A 222 1.49 5.30 -5.96
C ASN A 222 0.88 4.08 -5.23
N GLU A 223 1.68 3.06 -4.94
CA GLU A 223 1.25 1.82 -4.28
C GLU A 223 0.60 2.07 -2.91
N ILE A 224 0.97 3.15 -2.21
CA ILE A 224 0.35 3.54 -0.94
C ILE A 224 -1.06 4.12 -1.18
N GLY A 225 -1.26 4.81 -2.29
CA GLY A 225 -2.58 5.27 -2.73
C GLY A 225 -3.49 4.10 -3.05
N GLU A 226 -3.02 3.11 -3.81
CA GLU A 226 -3.74 1.87 -4.12
C GLU A 226 -4.10 1.08 -2.85
N LEU A 227 -3.16 1.00 -1.90
CA LEU A 227 -3.42 0.40 -0.58
C LEU A 227 -4.53 1.13 0.18
N ALA A 228 -4.53 2.46 0.14
CA ALA A 228 -5.56 3.26 0.79
C ALA A 228 -6.94 3.10 0.16
N GLU A 229 -7.02 2.99 -1.17
CA GLU A 229 -8.26 2.68 -1.89
C GLU A 229 -8.80 1.30 -1.54
N SER A 230 -7.92 0.28 -1.57
CA SER A 230 -8.28 -1.09 -1.17
C SER A 230 -8.77 -1.15 0.27
N PHE A 231 -8.12 -0.40 1.17
CA PHE A 231 -8.54 -0.26 2.56
C PHE A 231 -9.92 0.42 2.68
N ASN A 232 -10.17 1.47 1.90
CA ASN A 232 -11.47 2.15 1.88
C ASN A 232 -12.60 1.26 1.34
N MET A 233 -12.34 0.44 0.31
CA MET A 233 -13.28 -0.57 -0.17
C MET A 233 -13.64 -1.59 0.91
N MET A 234 -12.64 -2.09 1.65
CA MET A 234 -12.87 -2.99 2.80
C MET A 234 -13.71 -2.30 3.89
N ALA A 235 -13.39 -1.03 4.22
CA ALA A 235 -14.15 -0.26 5.21
C ALA A 235 -15.61 -0.05 4.77
N GLU A 236 -15.87 0.17 3.48
CA GLU A 236 -17.24 0.27 2.92
C GLU A 236 -18.00 -1.03 3.06
N CYS A 237 -17.36 -2.17 2.76
CA CYS A 237 -17.97 -3.48 2.95
C CYS A 237 -18.33 -3.74 4.41
N LEU A 238 -17.45 -3.37 5.36
CA LEU A 238 -17.70 -3.50 6.79
C LEU A 238 -18.86 -2.61 7.25
N GLU A 239 -18.91 -1.35 6.81
CA GLU A 239 -19.99 -0.42 7.12
C GLU A 239 -21.34 -0.93 6.62
N LYS A 240 -21.40 -1.39 5.36
CA LYS A 240 -22.61 -2.01 4.80
C LYS A 240 -23.05 -3.25 5.58
N SER A 241 -22.09 -4.07 6.01
CA SER A 241 -22.36 -5.26 6.82
C SER A 241 -22.90 -4.89 8.20
N ASP A 242 -22.28 -3.91 8.88
CA ASP A 242 -22.73 -3.45 10.21
C ASP A 242 -24.11 -2.80 10.14
N THR A 243 -24.36 -1.98 9.12
CA THR A 243 -25.68 -1.36 8.89
C THR A 243 -26.76 -2.44 8.70
N LYS A 244 -26.53 -3.42 7.82
CA LYS A 244 -27.46 -4.55 7.62
C LYS A 244 -27.69 -5.34 8.91
N ARG A 245 -26.63 -5.55 9.71
CA ARG A 245 -26.75 -6.23 11.01
C ARG A 245 -27.60 -5.43 12.00
N ARG A 246 -27.42 -4.11 12.09
CA ARG A 246 -28.23 -3.23 12.96
C ARG A 246 -29.68 -3.21 12.52
N GLU A 247 -29.93 -3.07 11.21
CA GLU A 247 -31.30 -3.14 10.66
C GLU A 247 -31.96 -4.48 10.97
N PHE A 248 -31.23 -5.59 10.81
CA PHE A 248 -31.73 -6.92 11.16
C PHE A 248 -32.15 -6.99 12.63
N ILE A 249 -31.29 -6.60 13.57
CA ILE A 249 -31.59 -6.62 15.01
C ILE A 249 -32.81 -5.73 15.33
N SER A 250 -32.87 -4.55 14.74
CA SER A 250 -33.99 -3.62 14.91
C SER A 250 -35.31 -4.25 14.43
N ASN A 251 -35.31 -4.83 13.23
CA ASN A 251 -36.51 -5.44 12.64
C ASN A 251 -36.97 -6.67 13.43
N VAL A 252 -36.03 -7.53 13.86
CA VAL A 252 -36.34 -8.66 14.77
C VAL A 252 -37.03 -8.17 16.03
N SER A 253 -36.45 -7.12 16.67
CA SER A 253 -36.99 -6.56 17.90
C SER A 253 -38.40 -6.03 17.70
N HIS A 254 -38.67 -5.38 16.57
CA HIS A 254 -40.04 -4.88 16.23
C HIS A 254 -41.02 -6.00 15.96
N GLU A 255 -40.67 -7.00 15.14
CA GLU A 255 -41.51 -8.12 14.77
C GLU A 255 -41.82 -9.06 15.98
N LEU A 256 -40.93 -9.12 16.97
CA LEU A 256 -41.19 -9.84 18.23
C LEU A 256 -42.04 -9.03 19.21
N ARG A 257 -41.81 -7.71 19.31
CA ARG A 257 -42.55 -6.87 20.30
C ARG A 257 -44.04 -6.78 20.03
N SER A 258 -44.43 -6.69 18.76
CA SER A 258 -45.85 -6.55 18.39
C SER A 258 -46.73 -7.71 18.88
N PRO A 259 -46.44 -8.99 18.52
CA PRO A 259 -47.26 -10.13 18.98
C PRO A 259 -47.22 -10.27 20.51
N ILE A 260 -46.07 -10.07 21.16
CA ILE A 260 -45.94 -10.14 22.62
C ILE A 260 -46.87 -9.12 23.29
N THR A 261 -46.93 -7.90 22.76
CA THR A 261 -47.77 -6.83 23.30
C THR A 261 -49.26 -7.18 23.10
N SER A 262 -49.66 -7.72 21.95
CA SER A 262 -51.00 -8.15 21.66
C SER A 262 -51.45 -9.30 22.58
N ILE A 263 -50.62 -10.35 22.72
CA ILE A 263 -50.83 -11.48 23.61
C ILE A 263 -51.04 -11.00 25.05
N LYS A 264 -50.12 -10.17 25.55
CA LYS A 264 -50.18 -9.62 26.91
C LYS A 264 -51.44 -8.78 27.12
N GLY A 265 -51.79 -7.96 26.14
CA GLY A 265 -52.96 -7.09 26.21
C GLY A 265 -54.28 -7.88 26.25
N PHE A 266 -54.45 -8.89 25.39
CA PHE A 266 -55.65 -9.72 25.38
C PHE A 266 -55.76 -10.60 26.63
N ILE A 267 -54.67 -11.25 27.03
CA ILE A 267 -54.66 -12.04 28.28
C ILE A 267 -54.96 -11.15 29.49
N GLY A 268 -54.31 -9.96 29.60
CA GLY A 268 -54.62 -9.01 30.65
C GLY A 268 -56.08 -8.56 30.65
N GLY A 269 -56.62 -8.22 29.49
CA GLY A 269 -58.04 -7.85 29.35
C GLY A 269 -59.02 -8.94 29.75
N ILE A 270 -58.68 -10.22 29.55
CA ILE A 270 -59.48 -11.36 30.04
C ILE A 270 -59.37 -11.49 31.55
N LEU A 271 -58.14 -11.43 32.11
CA LEU A 271 -57.90 -11.59 33.51
C LEU A 271 -58.51 -10.45 34.36
N ASP A 272 -58.47 -9.22 33.84
CA ASP A 272 -59.02 -8.03 34.49
C ASP A 272 -60.57 -7.89 34.32
N GLY A 273 -61.21 -8.82 33.59
CA GLY A 273 -62.65 -8.81 33.30
C GLY A 273 -63.09 -7.70 32.36
N VAL A 274 -62.15 -7.04 31.66
CA VAL A 274 -62.48 -6.02 30.64
C VAL A 274 -63.05 -6.63 29.38
N ILE A 275 -62.63 -7.86 29.05
CA ILE A 275 -63.16 -8.62 27.93
C ILE A 275 -64.36 -9.42 28.46
N PRO A 276 -65.55 -9.24 27.85
CA PRO A 276 -66.74 -9.96 28.25
C PRO A 276 -66.62 -11.49 28.04
N ARG A 277 -67.22 -12.29 28.92
CA ARG A 277 -67.11 -13.77 28.91
C ARG A 277 -67.52 -14.41 27.61
N ASP A 278 -68.54 -13.86 26.95
CA ASP A 278 -69.05 -14.33 25.66
C ASP A 278 -68.05 -14.14 24.52
N ARG A 279 -66.98 -13.26 24.69
CA ARG A 279 -65.94 -13.00 23.72
C ARG A 279 -64.59 -13.57 24.10
N GLU A 280 -64.46 -14.17 25.29
CA GLU A 280 -63.17 -14.72 25.75
C GLU A 280 -62.54 -15.71 24.72
N ASN A 281 -63.39 -16.65 24.21
CA ASN A 281 -62.94 -17.64 23.23
C ASN A 281 -62.44 -17.02 21.92
N TYR A 282 -63.02 -15.91 21.48
CA TYR A 282 -62.60 -15.18 20.29
C TYR A 282 -61.18 -14.56 20.52
N TYR A 283 -60.96 -13.91 21.66
CA TYR A 283 -59.67 -13.31 21.96
C TYR A 283 -58.61 -14.37 22.29
N LEU A 284 -58.96 -15.48 22.93
CA LEU A 284 -58.08 -16.62 23.13
C LEU A 284 -57.62 -17.23 21.79
N LYS A 285 -58.50 -17.29 20.80
CA LYS A 285 -58.12 -17.71 19.45
C LYS A 285 -57.09 -16.74 18.83
N ILE A 286 -57.27 -15.44 18.96
CA ILE A 286 -56.29 -14.43 18.49
C ILE A 286 -54.98 -14.60 19.20
N VAL A 287 -54.97 -14.84 20.52
CA VAL A 287 -53.72 -15.11 21.28
C VAL A 287 -53.03 -16.36 20.76
N TYR A 288 -53.80 -17.43 20.52
CA TYR A 288 -53.23 -18.68 19.99
C TYR A 288 -52.59 -18.46 18.60
N ASP A 289 -53.26 -17.75 17.70
CA ASP A 289 -52.74 -17.43 16.36
C ASP A 289 -51.47 -16.57 16.43
N GLU A 290 -51.39 -15.63 17.38
CA GLU A 290 -50.17 -14.80 17.60
C GLU A 290 -48.99 -15.59 18.21
N VAL A 291 -49.28 -16.57 19.08
CA VAL A 291 -48.24 -17.50 19.60
C VAL A 291 -47.69 -18.36 18.49
N ASP A 292 -48.58 -18.90 17.65
CA ASP A 292 -48.20 -19.73 16.48
C ASP A 292 -47.38 -18.94 15.45
N ARG A 293 -47.72 -17.67 15.24
CA ARG A 293 -46.94 -16.73 14.42
C ARG A 293 -45.56 -16.47 15.03
N LEU A 294 -45.50 -16.28 16.37
CA LEU A 294 -44.24 -16.04 17.07
C LEU A 294 -43.31 -17.26 16.95
N ALA A 295 -43.88 -18.49 17.12
CA ALA A 295 -43.10 -19.72 16.97
C ALA A 295 -42.53 -19.86 15.55
N ARG A 296 -43.32 -19.57 14.50
CA ARG A 296 -42.82 -19.56 13.10
C ARG A 296 -41.72 -18.53 12.92
N LEU A 297 -41.86 -17.29 13.42
CA LEU A 297 -40.83 -16.26 13.32
C LEU A 297 -39.51 -16.70 13.98
N VAL A 298 -39.58 -17.31 15.16
CA VAL A 298 -38.36 -17.82 15.86
C VAL A 298 -37.70 -18.92 15.04
N ASN A 299 -38.47 -19.87 14.49
CA ASN A 299 -37.90 -20.93 13.65
C ASN A 299 -37.28 -20.38 12.36
N ASP A 300 -37.92 -19.40 11.70
CA ASP A 300 -37.37 -18.69 10.54
C ASP A 300 -36.03 -18.03 10.86
N LEU A 301 -35.91 -17.40 12.02
CA LEU A 301 -34.65 -16.75 12.48
C LEU A 301 -33.57 -17.78 12.78
N LEU A 302 -33.91 -18.92 13.38
CA LEU A 302 -32.95 -20.01 13.65
C LEU A 302 -32.46 -20.64 12.34
N ASP A 303 -33.35 -20.89 11.40
CA ASP A 303 -32.98 -21.39 10.06
C ASP A 303 -32.02 -20.40 9.35
N MET A 304 -32.36 -19.13 9.32
CA MET A 304 -31.50 -18.11 8.73
C MET A 304 -30.11 -18.06 9.39
N SER A 305 -30.06 -18.10 10.73
CA SER A 305 -28.78 -18.08 11.47
C SER A 305 -27.93 -19.32 11.16
N ALA A 306 -28.55 -20.50 11.07
CA ALA A 306 -27.89 -21.74 10.70
C ALA A 306 -27.31 -21.66 9.26
N MET A 307 -28.08 -21.11 8.32
CA MET A 307 -27.68 -20.92 6.93
C MET A 307 -26.51 -19.95 6.79
N GLU A 308 -26.50 -18.84 7.54
CA GLU A 308 -25.41 -17.85 7.51
C GLU A 308 -24.11 -18.37 8.11
N SER A 309 -24.21 -19.21 9.14
CA SER A 309 -23.01 -19.75 9.80
C SER A 309 -22.30 -20.85 9.00
N GLY A 310 -22.81 -21.24 7.83
CA GLY A 310 -22.28 -22.35 7.03
C GLY A 310 -22.41 -23.73 7.71
N LYS A 311 -23.11 -23.80 8.84
CA LYS A 311 -23.32 -25.05 9.58
C LYS A 311 -24.53 -25.84 9.09
N PHE A 312 -25.11 -25.40 8.00
CA PHE A 312 -26.30 -25.99 7.43
C PHE A 312 -25.92 -27.16 6.51
N ASN A 313 -26.08 -28.38 7.00
CA ASN A 313 -25.84 -29.60 6.22
C ASN A 313 -27.14 -30.03 5.56
N LEU A 314 -27.19 -30.04 4.23
CA LEU A 314 -28.31 -30.53 3.46
C LEU A 314 -28.29 -32.07 3.47
N ALA A 315 -29.43 -32.67 3.79
CA ALA A 315 -29.66 -34.11 3.63
C ALA A 315 -30.16 -34.40 2.20
N ILE A 316 -29.23 -34.42 1.24
CA ILE A 316 -29.56 -34.63 -0.17
C ILE A 316 -30.07 -36.04 -0.38
N THR A 317 -31.33 -36.15 -0.85
CA THR A 317 -31.99 -37.39 -1.18
C THR A 317 -32.70 -37.27 -2.54
N GLU A 318 -33.04 -38.40 -3.14
CA GLU A 318 -33.87 -38.47 -4.33
C GLU A 318 -35.34 -38.51 -3.93
N PHE A 319 -36.18 -37.64 -4.50
CA PHE A 319 -37.64 -37.62 -4.27
C PHE A 319 -38.37 -37.06 -5.49
N ASP A 320 -39.68 -37.35 -5.54
CA ASP A 320 -40.59 -36.84 -6.59
C ASP A 320 -41.15 -35.48 -6.18
N ILE A 321 -40.75 -34.41 -6.92
CA ILE A 321 -41.22 -33.04 -6.66
C ILE A 321 -42.73 -32.89 -6.87
N ASN A 322 -43.37 -33.68 -7.75
CA ASN A 322 -44.78 -33.64 -7.96
C ASN A 322 -45.54 -34.05 -6.68
N GLN A 323 -45.05 -35.06 -5.95
CA GLN A 323 -45.62 -35.45 -4.67
C GLN A 323 -45.44 -34.36 -3.61
N VAL A 324 -44.29 -33.69 -3.56
CA VAL A 324 -44.05 -32.59 -2.63
C VAL A 324 -45.03 -31.45 -2.89
N ILE A 325 -45.17 -31.04 -4.13
CA ILE A 325 -46.11 -29.96 -4.52
C ILE A 325 -47.56 -30.34 -4.14
N SER A 326 -47.98 -31.56 -4.46
CA SER A 326 -49.30 -32.05 -4.12
C SER A 326 -49.58 -32.07 -2.61
N LEU A 327 -48.56 -32.48 -1.81
CA LEU A 327 -48.65 -32.46 -0.35
C LEU A 327 -48.78 -31.01 0.18
N CYS A 328 -48.01 -30.05 -0.36
CA CYS A 328 -48.07 -28.64 0.03
C CYS A 328 -49.43 -28.02 -0.29
N ILE A 329 -50.01 -28.34 -1.46
CA ILE A 329 -51.37 -27.89 -1.84
C ILE A 329 -52.42 -28.41 -0.85
N LEU A 330 -52.36 -29.73 -0.52
CA LEU A 330 -53.32 -30.35 0.44
C LEU A 330 -53.18 -29.70 1.83
N ASN A 331 -51.99 -29.46 2.31
CA ASN A 331 -51.77 -28.82 3.61
C ASN A 331 -52.31 -27.38 3.67
N LEU A 332 -52.43 -26.70 2.54
CA LEU A 332 -52.92 -25.33 2.43
C LEU A 332 -54.38 -25.24 1.93
N GLU A 333 -55.04 -26.37 1.78
CA GLU A 333 -56.39 -26.45 1.19
C GLU A 333 -57.39 -25.53 1.91
N HIS A 334 -57.36 -25.48 3.24
CA HIS A 334 -58.26 -24.61 4.02
C HIS A 334 -58.07 -23.13 3.66
N LYS A 335 -56.82 -22.67 3.55
CA LYS A 335 -56.51 -21.26 3.19
C LYS A 335 -56.92 -20.96 1.73
N ILE A 336 -56.80 -21.95 0.85
CA ILE A 336 -57.15 -21.84 -0.56
C ILE A 336 -58.70 -21.69 -0.68
N GLN A 337 -59.43 -22.53 0.05
CA GLN A 337 -60.92 -22.51 0.05
C GLN A 337 -61.43 -21.23 0.71
N GLU A 338 -60.84 -20.79 1.84
CA GLU A 338 -61.21 -19.56 2.55
C GLU A 338 -61.18 -18.33 1.63
N LYS A 339 -60.24 -18.30 0.68
CA LYS A 339 -60.04 -17.21 -0.27
C LYS A 339 -60.67 -17.44 -1.65
N GLY A 340 -61.39 -18.57 -1.84
CA GLY A 340 -62.07 -18.93 -3.10
C GLY A 340 -61.14 -19.21 -4.26
N LEU A 341 -59.85 -19.54 -4.01
CA LEU A 341 -58.84 -19.65 -5.06
C LEU A 341 -58.93 -20.92 -5.89
N ASN A 342 -58.79 -20.79 -7.20
CA ASN A 342 -58.70 -21.93 -8.12
C ASN A 342 -57.24 -22.33 -8.34
N VAL A 343 -56.82 -23.49 -7.80
CA VAL A 343 -55.44 -23.98 -7.92
C VAL A 343 -55.39 -25.07 -9.00
N LYS A 344 -54.52 -24.85 -10.02
CA LYS A 344 -54.24 -25.82 -11.09
C LYS A 344 -52.80 -26.22 -11.09
N ALA A 345 -52.49 -27.51 -10.89
CA ALA A 345 -51.16 -28.07 -11.04
C ALA A 345 -51.08 -28.88 -12.33
N THR A 346 -50.08 -28.53 -13.17
CA THR A 346 -49.77 -29.23 -14.43
C THR A 346 -48.41 -29.91 -14.31
N PHE A 347 -48.43 -31.22 -14.34
CA PHE A 347 -47.21 -32.03 -14.32
C PHE A 347 -46.95 -32.59 -15.71
N HIS A 348 -45.91 -32.07 -16.40
CA HIS A 348 -45.59 -32.51 -17.76
C HIS A 348 -45.05 -33.94 -17.81
N ASN A 349 -44.49 -34.44 -16.67
CA ASN A 349 -44.07 -35.84 -16.49
C ASN A 349 -44.83 -36.47 -15.33
N ASN A 350 -45.23 -37.73 -15.47
CA ASN A 350 -45.94 -38.47 -14.41
C ASN A 350 -45.14 -38.55 -13.09
N ARG A 351 -43.82 -38.54 -13.20
CA ARG A 351 -42.86 -38.47 -12.08
C ARG A 351 -41.72 -37.54 -12.43
N ALA A 352 -41.33 -36.70 -11.51
CA ALA A 352 -40.24 -35.72 -11.67
C ALA A 352 -39.27 -35.84 -10.50
N TYR A 353 -38.35 -36.82 -10.61
CA TYR A 353 -37.34 -37.08 -9.60
C TYR A 353 -36.25 -36.01 -9.60
N VAL A 354 -35.98 -35.48 -8.40
CA VAL A 354 -34.97 -34.45 -8.15
C VAL A 354 -34.03 -34.85 -7.03
N LEU A 355 -32.81 -34.27 -7.04
CA LEU A 355 -31.87 -34.41 -5.96
C LEU A 355 -31.89 -33.17 -5.08
N GLY A 356 -32.19 -33.33 -3.79
CA GLY A 356 -32.25 -32.22 -2.85
C GLY A 356 -32.58 -32.66 -1.43
N ASP A 357 -32.62 -31.74 -0.50
CA ASP A 357 -33.14 -31.95 0.84
C ASP A 357 -34.66 -31.78 0.78
N ARG A 358 -35.38 -32.92 0.91
CA ARG A 358 -36.83 -32.99 0.73
C ARG A 358 -37.59 -32.05 1.67
N ASP A 359 -37.19 -31.96 2.93
CA ASP A 359 -37.87 -31.14 3.93
C ASP A 359 -37.65 -29.65 3.67
N ARG A 360 -36.48 -29.28 3.20
CA ARG A 360 -36.17 -27.90 2.80
C ARG A 360 -36.88 -27.51 1.51
N ILE A 361 -37.03 -28.43 0.56
CA ILE A 361 -37.83 -28.15 -0.65
C ILE A 361 -39.30 -28.03 -0.34
N ILE A 362 -39.83 -28.83 0.62
CA ILE A 362 -41.20 -28.64 1.15
C ILE A 362 -41.33 -27.19 1.70
N GLN A 363 -40.34 -26.70 2.47
CA GLN A 363 -40.33 -25.33 3.00
C GLN A 363 -40.34 -24.28 1.87
N VAL A 364 -39.53 -24.49 0.80
CA VAL A 364 -39.50 -23.62 -0.38
C VAL A 364 -40.88 -23.54 -1.03
N VAL A 365 -41.48 -24.70 -1.36
CA VAL A 365 -42.76 -24.78 -2.05
C VAL A 365 -43.89 -24.17 -1.18
N THR A 366 -43.89 -24.49 0.12
CA THR A 366 -44.90 -23.95 1.07
C THR A 366 -44.78 -22.43 1.14
N ASN A 367 -43.61 -21.86 1.30
CA ASN A 367 -43.41 -20.41 1.38
C ASN A 367 -43.88 -19.70 0.09
N ILE A 368 -43.61 -20.27 -1.09
CA ILE A 368 -44.02 -19.66 -2.36
C ILE A 368 -45.53 -19.77 -2.51
N ILE A 369 -46.16 -20.94 -2.21
CA ILE A 369 -47.62 -21.11 -2.30
C ILE A 369 -48.33 -20.23 -1.28
N GLU A 370 -47.83 -20.11 -0.03
CA GLU A 370 -48.42 -19.19 0.96
C GLU A 370 -48.38 -17.74 0.50
N ASN A 371 -47.25 -17.31 -0.10
CA ASN A 371 -47.18 -16.00 -0.72
C ASN A 371 -48.16 -15.84 -1.88
N SER A 372 -48.29 -16.86 -2.73
CA SER A 372 -49.24 -16.87 -3.83
C SER A 372 -50.68 -16.76 -3.35
N ILE A 373 -51.06 -17.51 -2.31
CA ILE A 373 -52.41 -17.40 -1.68
C ILE A 373 -52.61 -15.98 -1.13
N LYS A 374 -51.63 -15.44 -0.44
CA LYS A 374 -51.73 -14.12 0.20
C LYS A 374 -51.91 -12.99 -0.80
N TYR A 375 -51.17 -12.99 -1.89
CA TYR A 375 -51.15 -11.90 -2.87
C TYR A 375 -52.05 -12.11 -4.08
N SER A 376 -52.73 -13.27 -4.18
CA SER A 376 -53.79 -13.47 -5.15
C SER A 376 -54.98 -12.57 -4.84
N ASN A 377 -55.74 -12.18 -5.89
CA ASN A 377 -57.06 -11.60 -5.73
C ASN A 377 -58.02 -12.64 -5.13
N ASP A 378 -59.07 -12.19 -4.47
CA ASP A 378 -60.18 -13.09 -4.05
C ASP A 378 -60.80 -13.74 -5.30
N ASP A 379 -61.17 -15.00 -5.21
CA ASP A 379 -61.67 -15.82 -6.33
C ASP A 379 -60.62 -15.93 -7.50
N GLY A 380 -59.37 -15.70 -7.22
CA GLY A 380 -58.26 -15.71 -8.18
C GLY A 380 -57.75 -17.10 -8.56
N GLU A 381 -56.70 -17.15 -9.35
CA GLU A 381 -56.08 -18.39 -9.85
C GLU A 381 -54.64 -18.53 -9.41
N ILE A 382 -54.22 -19.74 -8.98
CA ILE A 382 -52.84 -20.15 -8.80
C ILE A 382 -52.56 -21.28 -9.80
N LYS A 383 -51.52 -21.11 -10.65
CA LYS A 383 -51.03 -22.15 -11.56
C LYS A 383 -49.67 -22.62 -11.15
N ILE A 384 -49.49 -23.94 -11.12
CA ILE A 384 -48.18 -24.56 -10.82
C ILE A 384 -47.83 -25.45 -12.00
N ASP A 385 -46.77 -25.09 -12.73
CA ASP A 385 -46.28 -25.85 -13.87
C ASP A 385 -44.91 -26.47 -13.57
N VAL A 386 -44.81 -27.81 -13.71
CA VAL A 386 -43.58 -28.57 -13.51
C VAL A 386 -43.15 -29.18 -14.82
N TYR A 387 -42.00 -28.73 -15.31
CA TYR A 387 -41.45 -29.21 -16.59
C TYR A 387 -39.95 -29.44 -16.54
N SER A 388 -39.43 -30.33 -17.39
CA SER A 388 -38.01 -30.62 -17.51
C SER A 388 -37.43 -29.88 -18.70
N LYS A 389 -36.24 -29.27 -18.47
CA LYS A 389 -35.44 -28.64 -19.54
C LYS A 389 -33.95 -28.93 -19.32
N GLY A 390 -33.38 -29.78 -20.15
CA GLY A 390 -32.01 -30.28 -19.98
C GLY A 390 -31.89 -31.11 -18.68
N GLU A 391 -30.91 -30.81 -17.88
CA GLU A 391 -30.64 -31.53 -16.61
C GLU A 391 -31.34 -30.93 -15.39
N LYS A 392 -32.25 -29.99 -15.61
CA LYS A 392 -33.00 -29.32 -14.53
C LYS A 392 -34.49 -29.51 -14.67
N ILE A 393 -35.17 -29.59 -13.53
CA ILE A 393 -36.61 -29.48 -13.42
C ILE A 393 -36.93 -28.06 -12.99
N TYR A 394 -37.86 -27.45 -13.69
CA TYR A 394 -38.39 -26.12 -13.44
C TYR A 394 -39.72 -26.22 -12.76
N VAL A 395 -39.88 -25.47 -11.70
CA VAL A 395 -41.19 -25.31 -11.01
C VAL A 395 -41.57 -23.85 -11.13
N ASP A 396 -42.65 -23.59 -11.84
CA ASP A 396 -43.22 -22.27 -12.08
C ASP A 396 -44.52 -22.14 -11.30
N ILE A 397 -44.59 -21.22 -10.34
CA ILE A 397 -45.75 -20.96 -9.50
C ILE A 397 -46.25 -19.55 -9.81
N PHE A 398 -47.32 -19.48 -10.57
CA PHE A 398 -48.00 -18.25 -10.91
C PHE A 398 -49.17 -17.99 -9.97
N ASN A 399 -49.37 -16.74 -9.58
CA ASN A 399 -50.60 -16.27 -8.91
C ASN A 399 -51.20 -15.05 -9.62
N SER A 400 -52.51 -15.05 -9.73
CA SER A 400 -53.27 -13.88 -10.16
C SER A 400 -53.23 -12.80 -9.08
N GLY A 401 -53.01 -11.54 -9.47
CA GLY A 401 -52.90 -10.44 -8.51
C GLY A 401 -52.19 -9.22 -9.07
N GLU A 402 -51.85 -8.29 -8.20
CA GLU A 402 -51.10 -7.11 -8.58
C GLU A 402 -49.63 -7.47 -8.94
N SER A 403 -49.12 -6.83 -9.98
CA SER A 403 -47.71 -6.95 -10.35
C SER A 403 -46.79 -6.27 -9.32
N ILE A 404 -45.57 -6.81 -9.13
CA ILE A 404 -44.57 -6.21 -8.30
C ILE A 404 -43.94 -5.03 -9.08
N GLU A 405 -43.78 -3.88 -8.47
CA GLU A 405 -43.11 -2.73 -9.12
C GLU A 405 -41.67 -3.10 -9.49
N GLU A 406 -41.18 -2.67 -10.65
CA GLU A 406 -39.84 -3.01 -11.13
C GLU A 406 -38.71 -2.67 -10.11
N LYS A 407 -38.83 -1.53 -9.41
CA LYS A 407 -37.92 -1.12 -8.35
C LYS A 407 -37.91 -2.04 -7.11
N GLU A 408 -38.97 -2.85 -6.95
CA GLU A 408 -39.12 -3.75 -5.81
C GLU A 408 -38.71 -5.19 -6.13
N LEU A 409 -38.59 -5.59 -7.41
CA LEU A 409 -38.26 -6.95 -7.83
C LEU A 409 -36.95 -7.48 -7.21
N ASN A 410 -35.98 -6.59 -6.98
CA ASN A 410 -34.74 -6.95 -6.31
C ASN A 410 -34.84 -6.91 -4.77
N LYS A 411 -35.77 -6.12 -4.22
CA LYS A 411 -35.95 -5.91 -2.78
C LYS A 411 -36.79 -6.99 -2.11
N ILE A 412 -37.64 -7.67 -2.84
CA ILE A 412 -38.48 -8.75 -2.27
C ILE A 412 -37.67 -9.90 -1.67
N TRP A 413 -36.36 -9.99 -2.02
CA TRP A 413 -35.42 -10.96 -1.49
C TRP A 413 -34.69 -10.47 -0.24
N ASP A 414 -34.88 -9.17 0.13
CA ASP A 414 -34.30 -8.62 1.35
C ASP A 414 -35.11 -9.04 2.59
N ARG A 415 -34.41 -9.20 3.70
CA ARG A 415 -35.00 -9.62 4.97
C ARG A 415 -35.97 -8.57 5.51
N PHE A 416 -37.10 -9.02 6.02
CA PHE A 416 -38.15 -8.16 6.55
C PHE A 416 -38.75 -7.17 5.54
N TYR A 417 -38.44 -7.33 4.26
CA TYR A 417 -39.02 -6.48 3.24
C TYR A 417 -40.52 -6.78 3.09
N LYS A 418 -41.31 -5.74 3.10
CA LYS A 418 -42.76 -5.75 2.85
C LYS A 418 -43.05 -4.59 1.91
N SER A 419 -43.79 -4.81 0.83
CA SER A 419 -44.20 -3.70 -0.04
C SER A 419 -45.12 -2.74 0.74
N ASP A 420 -45.10 -1.45 0.38
CA ASP A 420 -45.87 -0.43 1.11
C ASP A 420 -47.37 -0.75 1.18
N LYS A 421 -47.91 -1.39 0.16
CA LYS A 421 -49.31 -1.85 0.11
C LYS A 421 -49.59 -3.01 1.06
N SER A 422 -48.60 -3.83 1.41
CA SER A 422 -48.75 -4.98 2.31
C SER A 422 -48.46 -4.67 3.78
N ARG A 423 -48.05 -3.43 4.12
CA ARG A 423 -47.80 -3.00 5.51
C ARG A 423 -49.05 -3.08 6.40
N THR A 424 -50.22 -2.97 5.83
CA THR A 424 -51.48 -3.11 6.56
C THR A 424 -51.81 -4.58 6.92
N ASN A 425 -51.21 -5.55 6.23
CA ASN A 425 -51.42 -6.96 6.50
C ASN A 425 -50.41 -7.48 7.54
N LYS A 426 -50.80 -7.54 8.81
CA LYS A 426 -50.01 -7.95 9.98
C LYS A 426 -49.44 -9.38 9.93
N LEU A 427 -49.90 -10.22 8.98
CA LEU A 427 -49.68 -11.66 8.97
C LEU A 427 -48.33 -12.15 8.38
N SER A 428 -47.49 -11.32 7.79
CA SER A 428 -46.25 -11.79 7.18
C SER A 428 -44.99 -11.31 7.92
N THR A 429 -44.00 -12.20 8.06
CA THR A 429 -42.71 -11.90 8.70
C THR A 429 -41.74 -11.19 7.77
N GLY A 430 -41.92 -11.32 6.44
CA GLY A 430 -40.95 -10.84 5.45
C GLY A 430 -39.66 -11.67 5.38
N LEU A 431 -39.66 -12.89 5.94
CA LEU A 431 -38.54 -13.82 5.95
C LEU A 431 -38.73 -14.98 4.94
N GLY A 432 -39.94 -15.29 4.49
CA GLY A 432 -40.19 -16.45 3.64
C GLY A 432 -39.40 -16.46 2.33
N LEU A 433 -39.42 -15.37 1.53
CA LEU A 433 -38.68 -15.29 0.26
C LEU A 433 -37.14 -15.28 0.46
N PRO A 434 -36.56 -14.55 1.42
CA PRO A 434 -35.15 -14.70 1.78
C PRO A 434 -34.71 -16.13 2.12
N ILE A 435 -35.54 -16.86 2.88
CA ILE A 435 -35.34 -18.27 3.22
C ILE A 435 -35.34 -19.13 1.97
N VAL A 436 -36.36 -18.97 1.11
CA VAL A 436 -36.46 -19.67 -0.19
C VAL A 436 -35.18 -19.48 -1.01
N ARG A 437 -34.73 -18.24 -1.19
CA ARG A 437 -33.52 -17.94 -1.94
C ARG A 437 -32.28 -18.56 -1.31
N SER A 438 -32.18 -18.54 0.02
CA SER A 438 -31.04 -19.14 0.74
C SER A 438 -31.02 -20.67 0.59
N ILE A 439 -32.15 -21.36 0.74
CA ILE A 439 -32.25 -22.81 0.55
C ILE A 439 -31.84 -23.21 -0.86
N LEU A 440 -32.41 -22.56 -1.89
CA LEU A 440 -32.08 -22.87 -3.28
C LEU A 440 -30.64 -22.58 -3.63
N SER A 441 -30.08 -21.46 -3.13
CA SER A 441 -28.64 -21.14 -3.30
C SER A 441 -27.72 -22.20 -2.70
N GLN A 442 -28.07 -22.80 -1.55
CA GLN A 442 -27.30 -23.89 -0.95
C GLN A 442 -27.43 -25.22 -1.72
N HIS A 443 -28.52 -25.40 -2.45
CA HIS A 443 -28.67 -26.49 -3.41
C HIS A 443 -27.97 -26.24 -4.75
N ASN A 444 -27.28 -25.09 -4.94
CA ASN A 444 -26.74 -24.61 -6.20
C ASN A 444 -27.82 -24.45 -7.28
N GLU A 445 -28.99 -24.02 -6.88
CA GLU A 445 -30.15 -23.80 -7.74
C GLU A 445 -30.60 -22.35 -7.70
N ASP A 446 -31.32 -21.94 -8.74
CA ASP A 446 -31.71 -20.56 -8.96
C ASP A 446 -33.22 -20.36 -8.70
N ILE A 447 -33.58 -19.14 -8.30
CA ILE A 447 -34.95 -18.64 -8.25
C ILE A 447 -35.03 -17.23 -8.80
N TRP A 448 -36.08 -16.97 -9.57
CA TRP A 448 -36.39 -15.63 -10.07
C TRP A 448 -37.90 -15.38 -10.07
N VAL A 449 -38.27 -14.12 -10.20
CA VAL A 449 -39.66 -13.68 -10.26
C VAL A 449 -39.90 -12.96 -11.60
N LYS A 450 -41.11 -13.14 -12.15
CA LYS A 450 -41.54 -12.45 -13.37
C LYS A 450 -42.94 -11.87 -13.18
N ASN A 451 -43.14 -10.63 -13.58
CA ASN A 451 -44.49 -10.08 -13.76
C ASN A 451 -45.05 -10.61 -15.07
N ILE A 452 -46.30 -11.07 -15.00
CA ILE A 452 -47.12 -11.41 -16.17
C ILE A 452 -48.11 -10.26 -16.36
N GLU A 453 -47.84 -9.43 -17.36
CA GLU A 453 -48.53 -8.16 -17.59
C GLU A 453 -50.05 -8.29 -17.54
N GLY A 454 -50.69 -7.52 -16.69
CA GLY A 454 -52.14 -7.53 -16.49
C GLY A 454 -52.73 -8.80 -15.89
N LYS A 455 -51.92 -9.80 -15.47
CA LYS A 455 -52.39 -11.09 -14.95
C LYS A 455 -51.93 -11.39 -13.54
N GLY A 456 -50.68 -11.10 -13.19
CA GLY A 456 -50.14 -11.45 -11.88
C GLY A 456 -48.64 -11.66 -11.88
N VAL A 457 -48.13 -12.49 -10.96
CA VAL A 457 -46.72 -12.74 -10.71
C VAL A 457 -46.40 -14.22 -10.78
N SER A 458 -45.24 -14.57 -11.34
CA SER A 458 -44.75 -15.94 -11.41
C SER A 458 -43.39 -16.06 -10.71
N PHE A 459 -43.27 -16.99 -9.77
CA PHE A 459 -42.02 -17.40 -9.13
C PHE A 459 -41.54 -18.69 -9.77
N ILE A 460 -40.31 -18.71 -10.30
CA ILE A 460 -39.77 -19.84 -11.00
C ILE A 460 -38.46 -20.25 -10.32
N PHE A 461 -38.34 -21.54 -9.98
CA PHE A 461 -37.10 -22.07 -9.43
C PHE A 461 -36.68 -23.37 -10.13
N THR A 462 -35.41 -23.72 -9.98
CA THR A 462 -34.86 -24.93 -10.58
C THR A 462 -34.49 -25.96 -9.51
N LEU A 463 -34.47 -27.22 -9.90
CA LEU A 463 -33.93 -28.32 -9.13
C LEU A 463 -33.14 -29.26 -10.06
N LYS A 464 -32.08 -29.84 -9.57
CA LYS A 464 -31.28 -30.81 -10.31
C LYS A 464 -32.10 -32.09 -10.50
N LYS A 465 -32.25 -32.48 -11.77
CA LYS A 465 -32.94 -33.74 -12.11
C LYS A 465 -32.11 -34.92 -11.61
N SER A 466 -32.76 -35.88 -10.99
CA SER A 466 -32.18 -37.21 -10.79
C SER A 466 -32.26 -38.01 -12.09
N HIS A 467 -31.30 -38.89 -12.32
CA HIS A 467 -31.20 -39.65 -13.59
C HIS A 467 -32.40 -40.51 -13.87
#